data_3f8677e29a165b900b3f802d96e409d2
#
_entry.id   3f8677e29a165b900b3f802d96e409d2
#
_cell.length_a   1.000
_cell.length_b   1.000
_cell.length_c   1.000
_cell.angle_alpha   90.00
_cell.angle_beta   90.00
_cell.angle_gamma   90.00
#
_symmetry.space_group_name_H-M   'P 1'
#
loop_
_entity.id
_entity.type
_entity.pdbx_description
1 polymer ?
#
loop_
_entity_poly.entity_id
_entity_poly.type
_entity_poly.pdbx_seq_one_letter_code
_entity_poly.pdbx_strand_id
1 'polypeptide(L)'
;MTIGRGSFGPRNLALLVATLLGAGLFLFAETRAESPLIRLTMFRNPLLSASLIMSALVSTVMMATLVVGPFYLSRTLGLHAALIGLVLSVGPLCAALTGVPAGRLADRLGPQRMTVLGLIGIAVGAFLLSVIPATLGIYGYTAPLIVITVGYALFQTANNTAVMTDTRPEQRGVISGLLNLSRNLGLITGASVMGAVFAAASSTIDITTAPPDAVAIGMRVTFAVAAVLTLVALAIAVATYRRELYGWAMAPTAES
;
A
#
# COMPACT_ATOMS: atom_id res chain seq x y z
N MET A 1 -3.22 22.98 9.69
CA MET A 1 -3.12 21.55 10.07
C MET A 1 -1.99 21.43 11.06
N THR A 2 -2.28 21.26 12.34
CA THR A 2 -1.32 21.24 13.46
C THR A 2 -0.82 19.80 13.66
N ILE A 3 0.12 19.38 12.82
CA ILE A 3 0.95 18.21 13.08
C ILE A 3 2.18 18.72 13.85
N GLY A 4 2.03 18.93 15.15
CA GLY A 4 3.17 19.49 15.87
C GLY A 4 2.95 19.85 17.32
N ARG A 5 2.02 19.19 18.02
CA ARG A 5 1.99 19.18 19.48
C ARG A 5 1.45 17.85 19.93
N GLY A 6 2.30 17.02 20.53
CA GLY A 6 1.98 15.73 21.12
C GLY A 6 1.07 15.83 22.34
N SER A 7 -0.11 16.39 22.16
CA SER A 7 -1.22 16.27 23.08
C SER A 7 -2.37 15.64 22.30
N PHE A 8 -2.71 14.41 22.65
CA PHE A 8 -4.02 13.86 22.33
C PHE A 8 -5.05 14.78 22.93
N GLY A 9 -5.45 15.82 22.19
CA GLY A 9 -6.48 16.74 22.64
C GLY A 9 -7.81 16.00 22.84
N PRO A 10 -8.71 16.52 23.69
CA PRO A 10 -9.99 15.89 23.98
C PRO A 10 -10.81 15.59 22.73
N ARG A 11 -10.64 16.36 21.67
CA ARG A 11 -11.27 16.14 20.36
C ARG A 11 -10.77 14.85 19.67
N ASN A 12 -9.45 14.57 19.72
CA ASN A 12 -8.88 13.35 19.11
C ASN A 12 -9.29 12.11 19.91
N LEU A 13 -9.36 12.23 21.25
CA LEU A 13 -9.87 11.17 22.11
C LEU A 13 -11.35 10.89 21.83
N ALA A 14 -12.18 11.93 21.71
CA ALA A 14 -13.60 11.79 21.36
C ALA A 14 -13.81 11.12 20.01
N LEU A 15 -13.01 11.47 18.98
CA LEU A 15 -13.05 10.84 17.66
C LEU A 15 -12.62 9.37 17.73
N LEU A 16 -11.61 9.05 18.53
CA LEU A 16 -11.15 7.68 18.71
C LEU A 16 -12.22 6.82 19.40
N VAL A 17 -12.81 7.35 20.47
CA VAL A 17 -13.93 6.70 21.18
C VAL A 17 -15.13 6.50 20.25
N ALA A 18 -15.51 7.53 19.48
CA ALA A 18 -16.61 7.44 18.51
C ALA A 18 -16.33 6.38 17.43
N THR A 19 -15.08 6.27 16.95
CA THR A 19 -14.67 5.26 15.98
C THR A 19 -14.76 3.85 16.58
N LEU A 20 -14.27 3.66 17.80
CA LEU A 20 -14.33 2.36 18.50
C LEU A 20 -15.78 1.96 18.81
N LEU A 21 -16.61 2.90 19.24
CA LEU A 21 -18.05 2.65 19.48
C LEU A 21 -18.75 2.30 18.17
N GLY A 22 -18.51 3.06 17.09
CA GLY A 22 -19.09 2.77 15.77
C GLY A 22 -18.67 1.40 15.24
N ALA A 23 -17.40 1.03 15.36
CA ALA A 23 -16.91 -0.29 14.99
C ALA A 23 -17.54 -1.40 15.87
N GLY A 24 -17.62 -1.18 17.17
CA GLY A 24 -18.26 -2.10 18.10
C GLY A 24 -19.75 -2.32 17.81
N LEU A 25 -20.48 -1.23 17.56
CA LEU A 25 -21.91 -1.31 17.18
C LEU A 25 -22.11 -2.02 15.83
N PHE A 26 -21.24 -1.74 14.86
CA PHE A 26 -21.26 -2.45 13.57
C PHE A 26 -21.06 -3.94 13.76
N LEU A 27 -20.02 -4.36 14.48
CA LEU A 27 -19.74 -5.78 14.75
C LEU A 27 -20.89 -6.44 15.53
N PHE A 28 -21.47 -5.73 16.49
CA PHE A 28 -22.59 -6.22 17.27
C PHE A 28 -23.85 -6.40 16.40
N ALA A 29 -24.16 -5.44 15.54
CA ALA A 29 -25.27 -5.55 14.59
C ALA A 29 -25.05 -6.69 13.60
N GLU A 30 -23.83 -6.85 13.09
CA GLU A 30 -23.43 -7.89 12.14
C GLU A 30 -23.54 -9.30 12.74
N THR A 31 -23.15 -9.46 14.02
CA THR A 31 -23.28 -10.77 14.71
C THR A 31 -24.71 -11.18 15.01
N ARG A 32 -25.66 -10.22 15.01
CA ARG A 32 -27.10 -10.47 15.25
C ARG A 32 -27.94 -10.50 13.98
N ALA A 33 -27.37 -10.16 12.83
CA ALA A 33 -28.10 -10.18 11.57
C ALA A 33 -28.37 -11.61 11.11
N GLU A 34 -29.61 -11.89 10.69
CA GLU A 34 -30.00 -13.19 10.12
C GLU A 34 -29.25 -13.51 8.82
N SER A 35 -28.83 -12.48 8.10
CA SER A 35 -27.98 -12.59 6.91
C SER A 35 -26.80 -11.61 7.01
N PRO A 36 -25.72 -11.98 7.73
CA PRO A 36 -24.59 -11.09 7.93
C PRO A 36 -23.91 -10.76 6.60
N LEU A 37 -23.61 -9.47 6.37
CA LEU A 37 -22.90 -8.99 5.19
C LEU A 37 -21.48 -9.54 5.15
N ILE A 38 -20.81 -9.57 6.31
CA ILE A 38 -19.45 -10.06 6.47
C ILE A 38 -19.44 -11.33 7.28
N ARG A 39 -19.42 -12.47 6.62
CA ARG A 39 -19.24 -13.75 7.32
C ARG A 39 -17.79 -13.89 7.78
N LEU A 40 -17.53 -13.97 9.07
CA LEU A 40 -16.19 -14.16 9.63
C LEU A 40 -15.48 -15.40 9.05
N THR A 41 -16.24 -16.38 8.58
CA THR A 41 -15.73 -17.56 7.89
C THR A 41 -14.99 -17.20 6.58
N MET A 42 -15.26 -16.05 5.96
CA MET A 42 -14.57 -15.59 4.75
C MET A 42 -13.07 -15.33 5.02
N PHE A 43 -12.72 -14.86 6.22
CA PHE A 43 -11.32 -14.67 6.62
C PHE A 43 -10.54 -15.97 6.85
N ARG A 44 -11.24 -17.12 6.87
CA ARG A 44 -10.57 -18.43 6.86
C ARG A 44 -10.00 -18.81 5.49
N ASN A 45 -10.42 -18.12 4.43
CA ASN A 45 -9.82 -18.28 3.11
C ASN A 45 -8.43 -17.62 3.12
N PRO A 46 -7.34 -18.40 2.96
CA PRO A 46 -5.98 -17.89 3.06
C PRO A 46 -5.65 -16.91 1.93
N LEU A 47 -6.21 -17.09 0.74
CA LEU A 47 -6.03 -16.19 -0.39
C LEU A 47 -6.63 -14.82 -0.10
N LEU A 48 -7.87 -14.76 0.36
CA LEU A 48 -8.53 -13.50 0.71
C LEU A 48 -7.78 -12.77 1.82
N SER A 49 -7.44 -13.46 2.90
CA SER A 49 -6.72 -12.86 4.03
C SER A 49 -5.34 -12.33 3.63
N ALA A 50 -4.58 -13.11 2.85
CA ALA A 50 -3.29 -12.67 2.31
C ALA A 50 -3.46 -11.44 1.41
N SER A 51 -4.46 -11.42 0.53
CA SER A 51 -4.74 -10.29 -0.37
C SER A 51 -5.11 -9.02 0.38
N LEU A 52 -5.89 -9.11 1.45
CA LEU A 52 -6.22 -7.98 2.32
C LEU A 52 -4.97 -7.43 3.01
N ILE A 53 -4.15 -8.30 3.61
CA ILE A 53 -2.92 -7.89 4.30
C ILE A 53 -1.94 -7.24 3.31
N MET A 54 -1.72 -7.85 2.15
CA MET A 54 -0.87 -7.29 1.11
C MET A 54 -1.39 -5.94 0.62
N SER A 55 -2.70 -5.80 0.42
CA SER A 55 -3.34 -4.53 0.04
C SER A 55 -3.10 -3.42 1.06
N ALA A 56 -3.22 -3.73 2.36
CA ALA A 56 -2.93 -2.78 3.43
C ALA A 56 -1.46 -2.37 3.46
N LEU A 57 -0.53 -3.36 3.41
CA LEU A 57 0.92 -3.10 3.43
C LEU A 57 1.36 -2.25 2.23
N VAL A 58 0.94 -2.62 1.03
CA VAL A 58 1.30 -1.90 -0.19
C VAL A 58 0.71 -0.49 -0.20
N SER A 59 -0.52 -0.31 0.29
CA SER A 59 -1.13 1.03 0.41
C SER A 59 -0.41 1.89 1.44
N THR A 60 0.08 1.30 2.54
CA THR A 60 0.96 1.98 3.51
C THR A 60 2.23 2.49 2.84
N VAL A 61 2.87 1.68 1.99
CA VAL A 61 4.06 2.06 1.22
C VAL A 61 3.75 3.18 0.22
N MET A 62 2.63 3.08 -0.49
CA MET A 62 2.22 4.13 -1.44
C MET A 62 2.02 5.48 -0.77
N MET A 63 1.55 5.49 0.48
CA MET A 63 1.39 6.74 1.23
C MET A 63 2.73 7.42 1.55
N ALA A 64 3.84 6.68 1.64
CA ALA A 64 5.17 7.26 1.82
C ALA A 64 5.52 8.22 0.67
N THR A 65 5.16 7.90 -0.58
CA THR A 65 5.43 8.76 -1.74
C THR A 65 4.70 10.11 -1.66
N LEU A 66 3.47 10.10 -1.13
CA LEU A 66 2.63 11.28 -0.99
C LEU A 66 3.03 12.14 0.23
N VAL A 67 3.50 11.51 1.30
CA VAL A 67 3.91 12.21 2.53
C VAL A 67 5.32 12.79 2.38
N VAL A 68 6.28 11.99 1.93
CA VAL A 68 7.70 12.36 1.88
C VAL A 68 8.04 13.16 0.62
N GLY A 69 7.43 12.82 -0.52
CA GLY A 69 7.72 13.40 -1.82
C GLY A 69 7.74 14.93 -1.85
N PRO A 70 6.66 15.60 -1.43
CA PRO A 70 6.61 17.07 -1.44
C PRO A 70 7.72 17.73 -0.63
N PHE A 71 8.06 17.18 0.54
CA PHE A 71 9.12 17.72 1.41
C PHE A 71 10.49 17.53 0.78
N TYR A 72 10.80 16.35 0.23
CA TYR A 72 12.05 16.09 -0.44
C TYR A 72 12.25 16.98 -1.67
N LEU A 73 11.25 17.08 -2.53
CA LEU A 73 11.30 17.90 -3.74
C LEU A 73 11.44 19.40 -3.41
N SER A 74 10.76 19.85 -2.36
CA SER A 74 10.80 21.24 -1.92
C SER A 74 12.09 21.59 -1.18
N ARG A 75 12.48 20.80 -0.18
CA ARG A 75 13.57 21.16 0.74
C ARG A 75 14.93 20.69 0.27
N THR A 76 15.03 19.46 -0.25
CA THR A 76 16.30 18.89 -0.70
C THR A 76 16.65 19.34 -2.11
N LEU A 77 15.66 19.38 -3.02
CA LEU A 77 15.89 19.78 -4.41
C LEU A 77 15.58 21.25 -4.70
N GLY A 78 15.02 21.99 -3.74
CA GLY A 78 14.72 23.43 -3.89
C GLY A 78 13.66 23.76 -4.93
N LEU A 79 12.77 22.82 -5.29
CA LEU A 79 11.80 23.02 -6.34
C LEU A 79 10.63 23.91 -5.87
N HIS A 80 10.13 24.76 -6.75
CA HIS A 80 8.92 25.53 -6.51
C HIS A 80 7.65 24.69 -6.69
N ALA A 81 6.54 25.13 -6.09
CA ALA A 81 5.30 24.34 -5.98
C ALA A 81 4.76 23.80 -7.32
N ALA A 82 4.86 24.58 -8.40
CA ALA A 82 4.39 24.13 -9.71
C ALA A 82 5.18 22.93 -10.25
N LEU A 83 6.51 22.92 -10.11
CA LEU A 83 7.35 21.78 -10.52
C LEU A 83 7.11 20.56 -9.61
N ILE A 84 6.91 20.75 -8.30
CA ILE A 84 6.55 19.68 -7.37
C ILE A 84 5.27 19.00 -7.83
N GLY A 85 4.23 19.80 -8.13
CA GLY A 85 2.96 19.28 -8.64
C GLY A 85 3.12 18.48 -9.94
N LEU A 86 3.95 18.98 -10.86
CA LEU A 86 4.24 18.31 -12.13
C LEU A 86 4.98 16.98 -11.93
N VAL A 87 6.00 16.95 -11.06
CA VAL A 87 6.73 15.71 -10.73
C VAL A 87 5.81 14.69 -10.06
N LEU A 88 4.98 15.11 -9.13
CA LEU A 88 4.05 14.22 -8.42
C LEU A 88 2.92 13.72 -9.34
N SER A 89 2.54 14.47 -10.39
CA SER A 89 1.53 14.05 -11.37
C SER A 89 1.99 12.89 -12.25
N VAL A 90 3.30 12.63 -12.33
CA VAL A 90 3.86 11.47 -13.06
C VAL A 90 3.31 10.16 -12.51
N GLY A 91 3.12 10.05 -11.18
CA GLY A 91 2.54 8.85 -10.57
C GLY A 91 1.14 8.52 -11.12
N PRO A 92 0.12 9.36 -10.92
CA PRO A 92 -1.22 9.15 -11.47
C PRO A 92 -1.25 8.93 -12.98
N LEU A 93 -0.40 9.65 -13.74
CA LEU A 93 -0.30 9.47 -15.18
C LEU A 93 0.21 8.07 -15.55
N CYS A 94 1.29 7.61 -14.92
CA CYS A 94 1.82 6.25 -15.11
C CYS A 94 0.79 5.19 -14.70
N ALA A 95 0.07 5.39 -13.61
CA ALA A 95 -0.99 4.47 -13.17
C ALA A 95 -2.10 4.35 -14.22
N ALA A 96 -2.57 5.48 -14.77
CA ALA A 96 -3.59 5.51 -15.80
C ALA A 96 -3.12 4.80 -17.10
N LEU A 97 -1.90 5.07 -17.55
CA LEU A 97 -1.32 4.45 -18.74
C LEU A 97 -1.05 2.94 -18.56
N THR A 98 -0.73 2.53 -17.34
CA THR A 98 -0.42 1.12 -17.03
C THR A 98 -1.68 0.28 -16.84
N GLY A 99 -2.84 0.86 -16.55
CA GLY A 99 -4.05 0.12 -16.21
C GLY A 99 -4.49 -0.89 -17.28
N VAL A 100 -4.55 -0.49 -18.55
CA VAL A 100 -4.95 -1.39 -19.66
C VAL A 100 -3.88 -2.44 -19.95
N PRO A 101 -2.58 -2.12 -20.09
CA PRO A 101 -1.51 -3.12 -20.20
C PRO A 101 -1.47 -4.11 -19.04
N ALA A 102 -1.70 -3.64 -17.81
CA ALA A 102 -1.73 -4.47 -16.62
C ALA A 102 -2.84 -5.53 -16.68
N GLY A 103 -4.05 -5.17 -17.12
CA GLY A 103 -5.14 -6.13 -17.32
C GLY A 103 -4.76 -7.23 -18.32
N ARG A 104 -4.25 -6.85 -19.49
CA ARG A 104 -3.82 -7.83 -20.52
C ARG A 104 -2.68 -8.72 -20.04
N LEU A 105 -1.77 -8.19 -19.22
CA LEU A 105 -0.67 -8.95 -18.67
C LEU A 105 -1.16 -9.92 -17.58
N ALA A 106 -2.15 -9.53 -16.78
CA ALA A 106 -2.81 -10.41 -15.80
C ALA A 106 -3.46 -11.61 -16.47
N ASP A 107 -4.13 -11.40 -17.61
CA ASP A 107 -4.77 -12.45 -18.39
C ASP A 107 -3.74 -13.46 -18.97
N ARG A 108 -2.54 -13.00 -19.32
CA ARG A 108 -1.49 -13.85 -19.92
C ARG A 108 -0.63 -14.58 -18.91
N LEU A 109 -0.18 -13.90 -17.85
CA LEU A 109 0.76 -14.45 -16.86
C LEU A 109 0.06 -15.13 -15.68
N GLY A 110 -1.21 -14.86 -15.52
CA GLY A 110 -1.99 -15.21 -14.34
C GLY A 110 -1.78 -14.25 -13.17
N PRO A 111 -2.79 -14.13 -12.30
CA PRO A 111 -2.79 -13.13 -11.24
C PRO A 111 -1.69 -13.34 -10.20
N GLN A 112 -1.33 -14.59 -9.86
CA GLN A 112 -0.31 -14.88 -8.84
C GLN A 112 1.08 -14.38 -9.27
N ARG A 113 1.52 -14.71 -10.50
CA ARG A 113 2.83 -14.29 -11.02
C ARG A 113 2.89 -12.77 -11.15
N MET A 114 1.81 -12.18 -11.60
CA MET A 114 1.73 -10.73 -11.77
C MET A 114 1.73 -9.98 -10.42
N THR A 115 1.10 -10.54 -9.37
CA THR A 115 1.19 -10.02 -8.00
C THR A 115 2.64 -9.96 -7.53
N VAL A 116 3.40 -11.06 -7.72
CA VAL A 116 4.82 -11.12 -7.37
C VAL A 116 5.65 -10.11 -8.16
N LEU A 117 5.45 -9.99 -9.48
CA LEU A 117 6.15 -9.01 -10.31
C LEU A 117 5.85 -7.58 -9.89
N GLY A 118 4.59 -7.26 -9.57
CA GLY A 118 4.19 -5.96 -9.06
C GLY A 118 4.89 -5.62 -7.73
N LEU A 119 4.92 -6.56 -6.79
CA LEU A 119 5.59 -6.38 -5.50
C LEU A 119 7.11 -6.24 -5.65
N ILE A 120 7.74 -6.99 -6.56
CA ILE A 120 9.17 -6.80 -6.88
C ILE A 120 9.41 -5.40 -7.41
N GLY A 121 8.59 -4.90 -8.34
CA GLY A 121 8.69 -3.54 -8.86
C GLY A 121 8.61 -2.49 -7.74
N ILE A 122 7.63 -2.60 -6.83
CA ILE A 122 7.50 -1.69 -5.68
C ILE A 122 8.74 -1.77 -4.78
N ALA A 123 9.22 -2.97 -4.45
CA ALA A 123 10.38 -3.17 -3.59
C ALA A 123 11.65 -2.57 -4.20
N VAL A 124 11.90 -2.81 -5.49
CA VAL A 124 13.03 -2.23 -6.22
C VAL A 124 12.96 -0.71 -6.25
N GLY A 125 11.82 -0.14 -6.59
CA GLY A 125 11.65 1.31 -6.62
C GLY A 125 11.80 1.96 -5.23
N ALA A 126 11.25 1.34 -4.17
CA ALA A 126 11.43 1.80 -2.80
C ALA A 126 12.90 1.69 -2.35
N PHE A 127 13.57 0.58 -2.67
CA PHE A 127 15.00 0.43 -2.41
C PHE A 127 15.83 1.49 -3.14
N LEU A 128 15.56 1.75 -4.41
CA LEU A 128 16.24 2.80 -5.15
C LEU A 128 16.07 4.17 -4.48
N LEU A 129 14.87 4.55 -4.04
CA LEU A 129 14.64 5.80 -3.32
C LEU A 129 15.37 5.84 -1.97
N SER A 130 15.65 4.70 -1.35
CA SER A 130 16.40 4.64 -0.09
C SER A 130 17.90 4.87 -0.26
N VAL A 131 18.48 4.63 -1.44
CA VAL A 131 19.94 4.70 -1.67
C VAL A 131 20.35 5.82 -2.63
N ILE A 132 19.43 6.38 -3.40
CA ILE A 132 19.71 7.36 -4.44
C ILE A 132 20.28 8.66 -3.84
N PRO A 133 21.40 9.18 -4.36
CA PRO A 133 21.94 10.47 -3.92
C PRO A 133 21.14 11.64 -4.47
N ALA A 134 21.02 12.72 -3.67
CA ALA A 134 20.30 13.94 -4.06
C ALA A 134 20.90 14.63 -5.32
N THR A 135 22.16 14.35 -5.64
CA THR A 135 22.86 14.88 -6.82
C THR A 135 22.21 14.51 -8.15
N LEU A 136 21.42 13.43 -8.21
CA LEU A 136 20.67 13.03 -9.41
C LEU A 136 19.40 13.88 -9.63
N GLY A 137 19.09 14.79 -8.71
CA GLY A 137 18.01 15.77 -8.85
C GLY A 137 16.63 15.12 -9.08
N ILE A 138 15.84 15.75 -9.96
CA ILE A 138 14.45 15.31 -10.27
C ILE A 138 14.44 13.89 -10.84
N TYR A 139 15.37 13.52 -11.68
CA TYR A 139 15.40 12.18 -12.30
C TYR A 139 15.63 11.08 -11.28
N GLY A 140 16.47 11.36 -10.27
CA GLY A 140 16.73 10.44 -9.16
C GLY A 140 15.47 10.11 -8.33
N TYR A 141 14.51 11.03 -8.25
CA TYR A 141 13.24 10.78 -7.59
C TYR A 141 12.20 10.18 -8.55
N THR A 142 12.08 10.74 -9.76
CA THR A 142 11.00 10.41 -10.69
C THR A 142 11.12 9.00 -11.26
N ALA A 143 12.33 8.55 -11.62
CA ALA A 143 12.51 7.22 -12.20
C ALA A 143 12.10 6.09 -11.23
N PRO A 144 12.54 6.05 -9.96
CA PRO A 144 12.03 5.06 -9.02
C PRO A 144 10.53 5.21 -8.70
N LEU A 145 10.00 6.45 -8.68
CA LEU A 145 8.57 6.68 -8.51
C LEU A 145 7.74 6.01 -9.63
N ILE A 146 8.21 6.09 -10.87
CA ILE A 146 7.57 5.38 -12.00
C ILE A 146 7.59 3.87 -11.76
N VAL A 147 8.72 3.31 -11.35
CA VAL A 147 8.86 1.87 -11.07
C VAL A 147 7.88 1.43 -9.97
N ILE A 148 7.80 2.20 -8.86
CA ILE A 148 6.85 1.95 -7.77
C ILE A 148 5.41 1.99 -8.29
N THR A 149 5.06 3.00 -9.08
CA THR A 149 3.68 3.21 -9.55
C THR A 149 3.24 2.14 -10.55
N VAL A 150 4.11 1.77 -11.48
CA VAL A 150 3.86 0.65 -12.40
C VAL A 150 3.71 -0.65 -11.62
N GLY A 151 4.64 -0.93 -10.69
CA GLY A 151 4.54 -2.09 -9.80
C GLY A 151 3.24 -2.13 -9.01
N TYR A 152 2.80 -0.97 -8.48
CA TYR A 152 1.53 -0.83 -7.78
C TYR A 152 0.32 -1.14 -8.68
N ALA A 153 0.30 -0.62 -9.91
CA ALA A 153 -0.78 -0.88 -10.85
C ALA A 153 -0.87 -2.37 -11.22
N LEU A 154 0.28 -3.03 -11.44
CA LEU A 154 0.37 -4.47 -11.69
C LEU A 154 -0.15 -5.26 -10.47
N PHE A 155 0.35 -4.95 -9.27
CA PHE A 155 -0.09 -5.58 -8.02
C PHE A 155 -1.59 -5.41 -7.80
N GLN A 156 -2.11 -4.20 -7.91
CA GLN A 156 -3.51 -3.89 -7.62
C GLN A 156 -4.45 -4.65 -8.57
N THR A 157 -4.14 -4.66 -9.87
CA THR A 157 -4.93 -5.40 -10.87
C THR A 157 -4.89 -6.90 -10.58
N ALA A 158 -3.72 -7.46 -10.38
CA ALA A 158 -3.53 -8.88 -10.14
C ALA A 158 -4.19 -9.35 -8.84
N ASN A 159 -4.00 -8.61 -7.76
CA ASN A 159 -4.56 -8.94 -6.45
C ASN A 159 -6.09 -8.91 -6.46
N ASN A 160 -6.69 -7.91 -7.12
CA ASN A 160 -8.14 -7.86 -7.30
C ASN A 160 -8.65 -9.03 -8.15
N THR A 161 -7.98 -9.34 -9.25
CA THR A 161 -8.35 -10.46 -10.14
C THR A 161 -8.26 -11.79 -9.42
N ALA A 162 -7.17 -12.05 -8.68
CA ALA A 162 -6.97 -13.30 -7.93
C ALA A 162 -8.14 -13.59 -6.99
N VAL A 163 -8.55 -12.59 -6.21
CA VAL A 163 -9.64 -12.75 -5.24
C VAL A 163 -11.00 -12.87 -5.93
N MET A 164 -11.24 -12.12 -7.03
CA MET A 164 -12.53 -12.10 -7.70
C MET A 164 -12.80 -13.36 -8.53
N THR A 165 -11.78 -14.04 -9.02
CA THR A 165 -11.90 -15.28 -9.80
C THR A 165 -12.54 -16.39 -8.97
N ASP A 166 -12.14 -16.55 -7.71
CA ASP A 166 -12.64 -17.59 -6.81
C ASP A 166 -13.89 -17.18 -6.03
N THR A 167 -14.43 -15.99 -6.31
CA THR A 167 -15.54 -15.41 -5.55
C THR A 167 -16.87 -15.66 -6.24
N ARG A 168 -17.85 -16.18 -5.47
CA ARG A 168 -19.22 -16.33 -5.94
C ARG A 168 -19.85 -14.99 -6.28
N PRO A 169 -20.68 -14.88 -7.32
CA PRO A 169 -21.30 -13.63 -7.76
C PRO A 169 -21.94 -12.82 -6.63
N GLU A 170 -22.63 -13.50 -5.70
CA GLU A 170 -23.36 -12.88 -4.59
C GLU A 170 -22.42 -12.22 -3.56
N GLN A 171 -21.15 -12.67 -3.48
CA GLN A 171 -20.16 -12.20 -2.52
C GLN A 171 -19.21 -11.14 -3.10
N ARG A 172 -19.22 -10.91 -4.42
CA ARG A 172 -18.30 -9.99 -5.09
C ARG A 172 -18.37 -8.57 -4.55
N GLY A 173 -19.56 -8.09 -4.23
CA GLY A 173 -19.75 -6.75 -3.66
C GLY A 173 -19.08 -6.61 -2.29
N VAL A 174 -19.28 -7.59 -1.40
CA VAL A 174 -18.69 -7.60 -0.06
C VAL A 174 -17.15 -7.67 -0.13
N ILE A 175 -16.62 -8.56 -0.95
CA ILE A 175 -15.17 -8.75 -1.11
C ILE A 175 -14.51 -7.50 -1.72
N SER A 176 -15.16 -6.88 -2.71
CA SER A 176 -14.70 -5.60 -3.27
C SER A 176 -14.68 -4.50 -2.20
N GLY A 177 -15.70 -4.45 -1.34
CA GLY A 177 -15.76 -3.55 -0.20
C GLY A 177 -14.63 -3.81 0.80
N LEU A 178 -14.33 -5.07 1.12
CA LEU A 178 -13.23 -5.44 2.03
C LEU A 178 -11.85 -5.07 1.47
N LEU A 179 -11.61 -5.31 0.17
CA LEU A 179 -10.36 -4.91 -0.50
C LEU A 179 -10.18 -3.38 -0.47
N ASN A 180 -11.28 -2.65 -0.70
CA ASN A 180 -11.26 -1.19 -0.63
C ASN A 180 -11.03 -0.67 0.79
N LEU A 181 -11.68 -1.28 1.79
CA LEU A 181 -11.47 -0.97 3.20
C LEU A 181 -10.02 -1.23 3.61
N SER A 182 -9.48 -2.39 3.27
CA SER A 182 -8.08 -2.73 3.56
C SER A 182 -7.09 -1.73 2.96
N ARG A 183 -7.31 -1.32 1.70
CA ARG A 183 -6.52 -0.30 1.03
C ARG A 183 -6.60 1.05 1.76
N ASN A 184 -7.79 1.50 2.11
CA ASN A 184 -7.97 2.78 2.81
C ASN A 184 -7.37 2.75 4.22
N LEU A 185 -7.50 1.64 4.95
CA LEU A 185 -6.82 1.45 6.24
C LEU A 185 -5.31 1.52 6.06
N GLY A 186 -4.76 0.90 5.01
CA GLY A 186 -3.35 1.00 4.67
C GLY A 186 -2.90 2.42 4.38
N LEU A 187 -3.68 3.20 3.62
CA LEU A 187 -3.38 4.62 3.34
C LEU A 187 -3.38 5.47 4.61
N ILE A 188 -4.39 5.30 5.48
CA ILE A 188 -4.50 6.05 6.74
C ILE A 188 -3.35 5.69 7.68
N THR A 189 -3.09 4.39 7.85
CA THR A 189 -1.97 3.89 8.66
C THR A 189 -0.64 4.37 8.08
N GLY A 190 -0.50 4.34 6.77
CA GLY A 190 0.68 4.81 6.04
C GLY A 190 0.96 6.29 6.27
N ALA A 191 -0.07 7.14 6.24
CA ALA A 191 0.09 8.56 6.52
C ALA A 191 0.67 8.80 7.93
N SER A 192 0.20 8.04 8.91
CA SER A 192 0.64 8.15 10.30
C SER A 192 2.03 7.52 10.52
N VAL A 193 2.20 6.27 10.09
CA VAL A 193 3.43 5.51 10.35
C VAL A 193 4.60 6.04 9.51
N MET A 194 4.42 6.22 8.20
CA MET A 194 5.48 6.73 7.32
C MET A 194 5.81 8.18 7.64
N GLY A 195 4.80 8.99 8.02
CA GLY A 195 5.02 10.35 8.52
C GLY A 195 5.82 10.37 9.82
N ALA A 196 5.53 9.48 10.77
CA ALA A 196 6.28 9.36 12.02
C ALA A 196 7.72 8.89 11.79
N VAL A 197 7.93 7.89 10.94
CA VAL A 197 9.28 7.41 10.54
C VAL A 197 10.07 8.54 9.89
N PHE A 198 9.45 9.29 8.97
CA PHE A 198 10.09 10.41 8.30
C PHE A 198 10.47 11.51 9.28
N ALA A 199 9.57 11.91 10.18
CA ALA A 199 9.83 12.92 11.19
C ALA A 199 10.95 12.49 12.16
N ALA A 200 10.92 11.25 12.65
CA ALA A 200 11.94 10.70 13.53
C ALA A 200 13.31 10.65 12.85
N ALA A 201 13.38 10.18 11.59
CA ALA A 201 14.63 10.06 10.85
C ALA A 201 15.20 11.42 10.41
N SER A 202 14.34 12.43 10.20
CA SER A 202 14.77 13.80 9.91
C SER A 202 15.26 14.56 11.15
N SER A 203 15.12 13.98 12.36
CA SER A 203 15.57 14.54 13.64
C SER A 203 15.09 15.99 13.88
N THR A 204 13.93 16.37 13.33
CA THR A 204 13.41 17.73 13.40
C THR A 204 11.97 17.73 13.90
N ILE A 205 11.67 18.65 14.83
CA ILE A 205 10.31 18.84 15.37
C ILE A 205 9.40 19.48 14.31
N ASP A 206 9.98 20.30 13.45
CA ASP A 206 9.27 20.97 12.35
C ASP A 206 9.93 20.66 11.00
N ILE A 207 9.30 19.78 10.25
CA ILE A 207 9.76 19.33 8.92
C ILE A 207 9.77 20.51 7.93
N THR A 208 8.96 21.54 8.16
CA THR A 208 8.89 22.71 7.27
C THR A 208 10.12 23.60 7.35
N THR A 209 10.91 23.50 8.41
CA THR A 209 12.16 24.23 8.63
C THR A 209 13.40 23.35 8.60
N ALA A 210 13.23 22.05 8.33
CA ALA A 210 14.28 21.06 8.34
C ALA A 210 15.39 21.36 7.31
N PRO A 211 16.68 21.14 7.67
CA PRO A 211 17.79 21.22 6.72
C PRO A 211 17.62 20.22 5.56
N PRO A 212 18.11 20.55 4.33
CA PRO A 212 18.00 19.68 3.17
C PRO A 212 18.54 18.25 3.40
N ASP A 213 19.69 18.14 4.07
CA ASP A 213 20.31 16.84 4.37
C ASP A 213 19.49 16.00 5.33
N ALA A 214 18.86 16.62 6.34
CA ALA A 214 17.98 15.92 7.28
C ALA A 214 16.74 15.35 6.56
N VAL A 215 16.16 16.12 5.64
CA VAL A 215 15.04 15.65 4.80
C VAL A 215 15.47 14.52 3.89
N ALA A 216 16.67 14.58 3.31
CA ALA A 216 17.21 13.50 2.47
C ALA A 216 17.43 12.21 3.28
N ILE A 217 17.94 12.31 4.51
CA ILE A 217 18.08 11.15 5.42
C ILE A 217 16.70 10.60 5.77
N GLY A 218 15.76 11.47 6.14
CA GLY A 218 14.37 11.08 6.42
C GLY A 218 13.73 10.31 5.26
N MET A 219 13.91 10.78 4.03
CA MET A 219 13.44 10.09 2.83
C MET A 219 14.06 8.69 2.71
N ARG A 220 15.40 8.59 2.81
CA ARG A 220 16.11 7.30 2.68
C ARG A 220 15.62 6.27 3.69
N VAL A 221 15.50 6.65 4.97
CA VAL A 221 15.04 5.76 6.03
C VAL A 221 13.59 5.35 5.79
N THR A 222 12.72 6.30 5.43
CA THR A 222 11.31 5.99 5.17
C THR A 222 11.14 5.02 4.01
N PHE A 223 11.88 5.21 2.92
CA PHE A 223 11.82 4.28 1.79
C PHE A 223 12.54 2.96 2.05
N ALA A 224 13.54 2.90 2.94
CA ALA A 224 14.09 1.64 3.43
C ALA A 224 13.03 0.83 4.21
N VAL A 225 12.28 1.48 5.10
CA VAL A 225 11.14 0.85 5.79
C VAL A 225 10.06 0.41 4.79
N ALA A 226 9.75 1.24 3.79
CA ALA A 226 8.81 0.90 2.73
C ALA A 226 9.25 -0.35 1.93
N ALA A 227 10.55 -0.47 1.62
CA ALA A 227 11.12 -1.65 0.96
C ALA A 227 10.95 -2.90 1.84
N VAL A 228 11.23 -2.81 3.15
CA VAL A 228 11.03 -3.94 4.09
C VAL A 228 9.57 -4.36 4.14
N LEU A 229 8.62 -3.43 4.26
CA LEU A 229 7.19 -3.75 4.26
C LEU A 229 6.75 -4.41 2.95
N THR A 230 7.30 -3.97 1.81
CA THR A 230 7.01 -4.59 0.52
C THR A 230 7.61 -5.99 0.43
N LEU A 231 8.80 -6.23 0.98
CA LEU A 231 9.39 -7.58 1.07
C LEU A 231 8.55 -8.52 1.95
N VAL A 232 7.96 -8.01 3.04
CA VAL A 232 6.99 -8.79 3.84
C VAL A 232 5.76 -9.14 3.00
N ALA A 233 5.19 -8.19 2.25
CA ALA A 233 4.09 -8.46 1.34
C ALA A 233 4.48 -9.50 0.26
N LEU A 234 5.69 -9.41 -0.27
CA LEU A 234 6.22 -10.37 -1.25
C LEU A 234 6.38 -11.77 -0.64
N ALA A 235 6.86 -11.87 0.59
CA ALA A 235 6.96 -13.16 1.29
C ALA A 235 5.57 -13.80 1.50
N ILE A 236 4.56 -12.99 1.85
CA ILE A 236 3.16 -13.45 1.97
C ILE A 236 2.67 -13.96 0.61
N ALA A 237 2.89 -13.21 -0.48
CA ALA A 237 2.49 -13.61 -1.83
C ALA A 237 3.10 -14.95 -2.23
N VAL A 238 4.41 -15.12 -2.05
CA VAL A 238 5.14 -16.34 -2.39
C VAL A 238 4.68 -17.52 -1.52
N ALA A 239 4.46 -17.31 -0.22
CA ALA A 239 3.98 -18.35 0.67
C ALA A 239 2.56 -18.82 0.30
N THR A 240 1.67 -17.90 -0.05
CA THR A 240 0.30 -18.22 -0.50
C THR A 240 0.34 -18.98 -1.82
N TYR A 241 1.12 -18.52 -2.80
CA TYR A 241 1.27 -19.17 -4.09
C TYR A 241 1.82 -20.60 -3.99
N ARG A 242 2.84 -20.82 -3.13
CA ARG A 242 3.37 -22.17 -2.88
C ARG A 242 2.30 -23.11 -2.30
N ARG A 243 1.50 -22.64 -1.36
CA ARG A 243 0.43 -23.46 -0.75
C ARG A 243 -0.61 -23.90 -1.77
N GLU A 244 -0.99 -23.03 -2.71
CA GLU A 244 -1.90 -23.39 -3.79
C GLU A 244 -1.29 -24.49 -4.69
N LEU A 245 -0.04 -24.38 -5.10
CA LEU A 245 0.65 -25.37 -5.90
C LEU A 245 0.73 -26.75 -5.21
N TYR A 246 1.06 -26.77 -3.92
CA TYR A 246 1.13 -28.03 -3.16
C TYR A 246 -0.26 -28.61 -2.90
N GLY A 247 -1.27 -27.79 -2.70
CA GLY A 247 -2.67 -28.24 -2.54
C GLY A 247 -3.20 -28.95 -3.78
N TRP A 248 -2.87 -28.48 -4.97
CA TRP A 248 -3.21 -29.14 -6.24
C TRP A 248 -2.45 -30.45 -6.46
N ALA A 249 -1.18 -30.50 -6.05
CA ALA A 249 -0.35 -31.69 -6.20
C ALA A 249 -0.74 -32.84 -5.27
N MET A 250 -1.45 -32.55 -4.18
CA MET A 250 -1.92 -33.54 -3.20
C MET A 250 -3.41 -33.89 -3.33
N ALA A 251 -4.15 -33.25 -4.24
CA ALA A 251 -5.54 -33.63 -4.50
C ALA A 251 -5.52 -35.03 -5.16
N PRO A 252 -6.17 -36.07 -4.55
CA PRO A 252 -6.24 -37.38 -5.19
C PRO A 252 -6.92 -37.23 -6.54
N THR A 253 -6.25 -37.71 -7.60
CA THR A 253 -6.87 -37.90 -8.90
C THR A 253 -8.11 -38.78 -8.66
N ALA A 254 -9.29 -38.22 -8.73
CA ALA A 254 -10.53 -38.97 -8.77
C ALA A 254 -10.55 -39.69 -10.11
N GLU A 255 -9.86 -40.83 -10.18
CA GLU A 255 -10.04 -41.80 -11.23
C GLU A 255 -11.31 -42.61 -10.90
N SER A 256 -12.24 -42.52 -11.71
CA SER A 256 -13.06 -43.53 -12.40
C SER A 256 -14.45 -43.06 -12.67
#